data_3913cc782d6359328df07fed908e2f34
#
_entry.id   3913cc782d6359328df07fed908e2f34
#
_cell.length_a   1.000
_cell.length_b   1.000
_cell.length_c   1.000
_cell.angle_alpha   90.00
_cell.angle_beta   90.00
_cell.angle_gamma   90.00
#
_symmetry.space_group_name_H-M   'P 1'
#
loop_
_entity.id
_entity.type
_entity.pdbx_description
1 polymer ?
#
loop_
_entity_poly.entity_id
_entity_poly.type
_entity_poly.pdbx_seq_one_letter_code
_entity_poly.pdbx_strand_id
1 'polypeptide(L)'
;LHVVKPVLTRVVIIAVIAIMIVTAVVIATVSTESPDDGILLSPMENSVKRLSLDPDKYLTEFNYGRVSKLPDGTTLREFTVIAQDVEIEIAPGIYFNAWTFNGTIPGPTIRATEGDRVRVTFINEASHPHTIHFHGKHPGNMDGVLEWVYPGGRFVYEFTAEPFGVQLYHCHVDPIEQHMNRGLYGAFLIDPKEGRPPATEMVMLLNGYDTDFDTENNFYTVNGIAFYYMHHPIEIKVGEPVRIYLINMLEFDQINNFHLHGDLFKLYRTGTSLTNFELTDMVTMSQGERAILEFKYDYPGMYMFHAHKIEFADKGWTGFFKVVDEETVGASE
;
A
#
# COMPACT_ATOMS: atom_id res chain seq x y z
N LEU A 1 -11.13 59.78 -27.37
CA LEU A 1 -10.56 59.00 -26.27
C LEU A 1 -10.99 59.65 -24.98
N HIS A 2 -11.99 59.08 -24.29
CA HIS A 2 -12.42 59.53 -22.98
C HIS A 2 -11.77 58.63 -21.92
N VAL A 3 -10.99 59.27 -21.03
CA VAL A 3 -10.38 58.67 -19.88
C VAL A 3 -11.44 58.61 -18.78
N VAL A 4 -11.90 57.37 -18.45
CA VAL A 4 -12.73 57.09 -17.27
C VAL A 4 -11.95 56.13 -16.37
N LYS A 5 -11.17 56.69 -15.48
CA LYS A 5 -10.67 55.98 -14.28
C LYS A 5 -10.12 56.97 -13.27
N PRO A 6 -10.83 57.29 -12.20
CA PRO A 6 -10.33 56.88 -10.86
C PRO A 6 -11.43 56.71 -9.79
N VAL A 7 -12.69 56.67 -10.14
CA VAL A 7 -13.75 56.63 -9.09
C VAL A 7 -13.96 55.23 -8.50
N LEU A 8 -13.81 54.18 -9.29
CA LEU A 8 -14.03 52.79 -8.82
C LEU A 8 -13.00 52.32 -7.80
N THR A 9 -11.73 52.71 -7.96
CA THR A 9 -10.64 52.28 -7.10
C THR A 9 -10.77 52.87 -5.67
N ARG A 10 -11.30 54.07 -5.53
CA ARG A 10 -11.49 54.70 -4.21
C ARG A 10 -12.65 54.12 -3.41
N VAL A 11 -13.70 53.68 -4.07
CA VAL A 11 -14.85 53.04 -3.39
C VAL A 11 -14.50 51.63 -2.88
N VAL A 12 -13.70 50.85 -3.62
CA VAL A 12 -13.24 49.53 -3.18
C VAL A 12 -12.29 49.62 -1.98
N ILE A 13 -11.37 50.60 -1.94
CA ILE A 13 -10.43 50.76 -0.82
C ILE A 13 -11.17 51.18 0.47
N ILE A 14 -12.16 52.05 0.38
CA ILE A 14 -12.95 52.47 1.56
C ILE A 14 -13.80 51.30 2.09
N ALA A 15 -14.36 50.43 1.23
CA ALA A 15 -15.11 49.28 1.65
C ALA A 15 -14.27 48.22 2.36
N VAL A 16 -13.04 47.98 1.89
CA VAL A 16 -12.09 47.05 2.54
C VAL A 16 -11.64 47.52 3.90
N ILE A 17 -11.37 48.81 4.06
CA ILE A 17 -10.97 49.41 5.35
C ILE A 17 -12.15 49.38 6.35
N ALA A 18 -13.37 49.63 5.92
CA ALA A 18 -14.55 49.55 6.78
C ALA A 18 -14.82 48.12 7.29
N ILE A 19 -14.62 47.10 6.47
CA ILE A 19 -14.76 45.69 6.85
C ILE A 19 -13.69 45.28 7.87
N MET A 20 -12.43 45.73 7.72
CA MET A 20 -11.37 45.42 8.69
C MET A 20 -11.60 46.09 10.05
N ILE A 21 -12.15 47.30 10.10
CA ILE A 21 -12.45 47.97 11.37
C ILE A 21 -13.61 47.31 12.11
N VAL A 22 -14.63 46.84 11.39
CA VAL A 22 -15.75 46.10 12.02
C VAL A 22 -15.30 44.77 12.59
N THR A 23 -14.40 44.06 11.91
CA THR A 23 -13.85 42.78 12.41
C THR A 23 -12.95 42.99 13.65
N ALA A 24 -12.19 44.06 13.71
CA ALA A 24 -11.36 44.36 14.89
C ALA A 24 -12.17 44.76 16.12
N VAL A 25 -13.31 45.45 15.95
CA VAL A 25 -14.20 45.87 17.07
C VAL A 25 -14.99 44.68 17.60
N VAL A 26 -15.36 43.71 16.77
CA VAL A 26 -16.07 42.47 17.23
C VAL A 26 -15.15 41.56 18.04
N ILE A 27 -13.83 41.53 17.73
CA ILE A 27 -12.86 40.73 18.49
C ILE A 27 -12.53 41.36 19.85
N ALA A 28 -12.64 42.69 20.00
CA ALA A 28 -12.32 43.38 21.24
C ALA A 28 -13.44 43.37 22.31
N THR A 29 -14.67 42.90 21.98
CA THR A 29 -15.81 42.91 22.94
C THR A 29 -16.20 41.52 23.50
N VAL A 30 -15.42 40.47 23.21
CA VAL A 30 -15.69 39.09 23.69
C VAL A 30 -14.68 38.62 24.76
N SER A 31 -13.94 39.52 25.38
CA SER A 31 -12.97 39.14 26.42
C SER A 31 -13.31 39.81 27.75
N THR A 32 -14.32 39.26 28.46
CA THR A 32 -14.38 39.31 29.97
C THR A 32 -15.61 38.52 30.40
N GLU A 33 -15.39 37.29 30.81
CA GLU A 33 -15.94 36.65 32.02
C GLU A 33 -15.53 35.16 31.97
N SER A 34 -14.57 34.79 32.81
CA SER A 34 -14.31 33.42 33.15
C SER A 34 -15.02 33.04 34.43
N PRO A 35 -15.74 31.93 34.47
CA PRO A 35 -15.89 31.17 35.69
C PRO A 35 -14.80 30.09 35.70
N ASP A 36 -14.00 30.19 36.73
CA ASP A 36 -13.07 29.17 37.17
C ASP A 36 -13.87 27.96 37.68
N ASP A 37 -13.93 26.90 36.88
CA ASP A 37 -14.22 25.57 37.32
C ASP A 37 -13.22 24.62 36.65
N GLY A 38 -12.24 24.27 37.47
CA GLY A 38 -11.11 23.40 37.11
C GLY A 38 -11.55 22.00 36.67
N ILE A 39 -11.72 21.82 35.38
CA ILE A 39 -11.52 20.54 34.72
C ILE A 39 -10.19 20.62 34.01
N LEU A 40 -9.14 20.17 34.71
CA LEU A 40 -7.91 19.78 34.07
C LEU A 40 -8.22 18.63 33.10
N LEU A 41 -8.61 18.99 31.86
CA LEU A 41 -8.46 18.10 30.74
C LEU A 41 -6.95 17.92 30.56
N SER A 42 -6.41 16.84 31.12
CA SER A 42 -5.13 16.31 30.67
C SER A 42 -5.16 16.32 29.14
N PRO A 43 -4.15 16.84 28.46
CA PRO A 43 -3.99 16.55 27.05
C PRO A 43 -3.98 15.01 26.96
N MET A 44 -4.99 14.39 26.37
CA MET A 44 -4.82 13.05 25.86
C MET A 44 -3.72 13.22 24.80
N GLU A 45 -2.47 12.97 25.22
CA GLU A 45 -1.41 12.60 24.30
C GLU A 45 -1.90 11.32 23.60
N ASN A 46 -2.65 11.46 22.51
CA ASN A 46 -2.76 10.44 21.51
C ASN A 46 -1.35 10.33 20.89
N SER A 47 -0.45 9.67 21.60
CA SER A 47 0.83 9.29 21.03
C SER A 47 0.51 8.28 19.93
N VAL A 48 0.59 8.74 18.68
CA VAL A 48 0.47 7.86 17.51
C VAL A 48 1.43 6.70 17.73
N LYS A 49 0.92 5.48 17.66
CA LYS A 49 1.72 4.28 17.92
C LYS A 49 2.81 4.16 16.86
N ARG A 50 4.08 4.14 17.30
CA ARG A 50 5.21 3.91 16.40
C ARG A 50 5.41 2.42 16.20
N LEU A 51 5.51 1.99 14.94
CA LEU A 51 5.71 0.60 14.54
C LEU A 51 6.90 0.46 13.60
N SER A 52 7.57 -0.68 13.66
CA SER A 52 8.60 -1.08 12.71
C SER A 52 7.99 -2.02 11.68
N LEU A 53 8.29 -1.79 10.40
CA LEU A 53 7.97 -2.71 9.33
C LEU A 53 9.00 -3.85 9.26
N ASP A 54 8.56 -4.98 8.77
CA ASP A 54 9.41 -6.15 8.49
C ASP A 54 9.19 -6.58 7.03
N PRO A 55 9.97 -6.04 6.08
CA PRO A 55 9.82 -6.36 4.66
C PRO A 55 10.10 -7.83 4.33
N ASP A 56 10.99 -8.51 5.06
CA ASP A 56 11.27 -9.95 4.84
C ASP A 56 10.09 -10.82 5.25
N LYS A 57 9.44 -10.45 6.34
CA LYS A 57 8.20 -11.08 6.76
C LYS A 57 7.09 -10.87 5.73
N TYR A 58 6.90 -9.64 5.26
CA TYR A 58 5.92 -9.36 4.22
C TYR A 58 6.21 -10.10 2.91
N LEU A 59 7.50 -10.24 2.56
CA LEU A 59 7.95 -10.91 1.33
C LEU A 59 7.43 -12.36 1.23
N THR A 60 7.38 -13.08 2.35
CA THR A 60 7.17 -14.53 2.37
C THR A 60 5.98 -15.01 3.20
N GLU A 61 5.35 -14.14 3.98
CA GLU A 61 4.19 -14.52 4.78
C GLU A 61 2.87 -14.28 4.03
N PHE A 62 2.04 -15.32 4.00
CA PHE A 62 0.71 -15.30 3.41
C PHE A 62 -0.34 -15.56 4.49
N ASN A 63 -1.34 -14.70 4.56
CA ASN A 63 -2.47 -14.88 5.45
C ASN A 63 -3.55 -15.72 4.75
N TYR A 64 -3.75 -16.95 5.19
CA TYR A 64 -4.78 -17.87 4.67
C TYR A 64 -6.12 -17.77 5.41
N GLY A 65 -6.22 -16.91 6.43
CA GLY A 65 -7.39 -16.75 7.28
C GLY A 65 -7.70 -17.98 8.15
N ARG A 66 -8.80 -17.89 8.88
CA ARG A 66 -9.38 -19.05 9.56
C ARG A 66 -10.20 -19.86 8.57
N VAL A 67 -9.83 -21.12 8.38
CA VAL A 67 -10.44 -21.99 7.39
C VAL A 67 -11.51 -22.87 8.02
N SER A 68 -12.70 -22.95 7.38
CA SER A 68 -13.81 -23.83 7.75
C SER A 68 -14.56 -24.29 6.51
N LYS A 69 -15.60 -25.11 6.67
CA LYS A 69 -16.47 -25.57 5.58
C LYS A 69 -17.88 -25.06 5.79
N LEU A 70 -18.48 -24.57 4.72
CA LEU A 70 -19.91 -24.29 4.67
C LEU A 70 -20.73 -25.57 4.50
N PRO A 71 -22.06 -25.58 4.76
CA PRO A 71 -22.90 -26.74 4.63
C PRO A 71 -22.92 -27.38 3.23
N ASP A 72 -22.66 -26.60 2.18
CA ASP A 72 -22.55 -27.05 0.79
C ASP A 72 -21.17 -27.61 0.41
N GLY A 73 -20.23 -27.67 1.39
CA GLY A 73 -18.87 -28.14 1.20
C GLY A 73 -17.87 -27.07 0.74
N THR A 74 -18.32 -25.85 0.42
CA THR A 74 -17.45 -24.73 0.03
C THR A 74 -16.49 -24.39 1.18
N THR A 75 -15.23 -24.13 0.87
CA THR A 75 -14.27 -23.62 1.86
C THR A 75 -14.61 -22.17 2.18
N LEU A 76 -14.77 -21.86 3.46
CA LEU A 76 -14.85 -20.50 3.99
C LEU A 76 -13.50 -20.09 4.59
N ARG A 77 -13.00 -18.93 4.16
CA ARG A 77 -11.82 -18.27 4.74
C ARG A 77 -12.25 -16.96 5.39
N GLU A 78 -11.97 -16.82 6.67
CA GLU A 78 -12.35 -15.65 7.45
C GLU A 78 -11.10 -14.86 7.85
N PHE A 79 -11.12 -13.57 7.56
CA PHE A 79 -10.04 -12.62 7.86
C PHE A 79 -10.56 -11.48 8.73
N THR A 80 -9.66 -10.87 9.49
CA THR A 80 -9.89 -9.60 10.16
C THR A 80 -8.87 -8.59 9.66
N VAL A 81 -9.35 -7.44 9.20
CA VAL A 81 -8.53 -6.31 8.77
C VAL A 81 -8.92 -5.10 9.57
N ILE A 82 -7.93 -4.43 10.18
CA ILE A 82 -8.14 -3.30 11.07
C ILE A 82 -7.43 -2.08 10.48
N ALA A 83 -8.18 -1.00 10.23
CA ALA A 83 -7.57 0.28 9.87
C ALA A 83 -7.04 0.97 11.12
N GLN A 84 -5.79 1.47 11.06
CA GLN A 84 -5.10 2.12 12.18
C GLN A 84 -4.21 3.26 11.70
N ASP A 85 -4.16 4.35 12.49
CA ASP A 85 -3.16 5.41 12.33
C ASP A 85 -1.90 5.02 13.09
N VAL A 86 -0.76 5.02 12.41
CA VAL A 86 0.53 4.67 13.00
C VAL A 86 1.64 5.55 12.43
N GLU A 87 2.75 5.66 13.16
CA GLU A 87 3.99 6.22 12.64
C GLU A 87 4.94 5.07 12.32
N ILE A 88 5.47 5.02 11.10
CA ILE A 88 6.40 3.98 10.63
C ILE A 88 7.72 4.59 10.17
N GLU A 89 8.81 3.88 10.39
CA GLU A 89 10.11 4.22 9.82
C GLU A 89 10.20 3.66 8.39
N ILE A 90 10.35 4.55 7.39
CA ILE A 90 10.36 4.19 5.96
C ILE A 90 11.78 4.23 5.35
N ALA A 91 12.71 4.87 6.04
CA ALA A 91 14.14 4.90 5.77
C ALA A 91 14.84 5.24 7.10
N PRO A 92 16.16 4.99 7.28
CA PRO A 92 16.86 5.26 8.53
C PRO A 92 16.62 6.68 9.06
N GLY A 93 15.92 6.78 10.20
CA GLY A 93 15.58 8.06 10.85
C GLY A 93 14.48 8.88 10.19
N ILE A 94 13.84 8.37 9.13
CA ILE A 94 12.72 9.03 8.44
C ILE A 94 11.42 8.32 8.82
N TYR A 95 10.51 9.07 9.41
CA TYR A 95 9.22 8.55 9.88
C TYR A 95 8.07 9.14 9.07
N PHE A 96 7.07 8.29 8.82
CA PHE A 96 5.89 8.63 8.03
C PHE A 96 4.62 8.37 8.85
N ASN A 97 3.71 9.35 8.88
CA ASN A 97 2.40 9.20 9.49
C ASN A 97 1.48 8.45 8.54
N ALA A 98 1.30 7.18 8.79
CA ALA A 98 0.61 6.24 7.92
C ALA A 98 -0.82 5.96 8.36
N TRP A 99 -1.68 5.67 7.39
CA TRP A 99 -2.93 4.96 7.57
C TRP A 99 -2.71 3.54 7.07
N THR A 100 -3.01 2.56 7.89
CA THR A 100 -2.57 1.20 7.62
C THR A 100 -3.69 0.19 7.75
N PHE A 101 -3.54 -0.94 7.06
CA PHE A 101 -4.30 -2.14 7.39
C PHE A 101 -3.42 -3.04 8.27
N ASN A 102 -3.88 -3.33 9.49
CA ASN A 102 -3.21 -4.12 10.53
C ASN A 102 -1.84 -3.54 10.97
N GLY A 103 -1.66 -2.21 10.89
CA GLY A 103 -0.45 -1.54 11.38
C GLY A 103 0.77 -1.66 10.48
N THR A 104 0.63 -2.10 9.23
CA THR A 104 1.75 -2.29 8.28
C THR A 104 1.47 -1.63 6.94
N ILE A 105 2.53 -1.25 6.24
CA ILE A 105 2.53 -0.91 4.82
C ILE A 105 3.56 -1.81 4.10
N PRO A 106 3.10 -2.59 3.13
CA PRO A 106 1.72 -2.84 2.74
C PRO A 106 0.91 -3.57 3.84
N GLY A 107 -0.42 -3.51 3.76
CA GLY A 107 -1.30 -4.35 4.57
C GLY A 107 -1.12 -5.84 4.27
N PRO A 108 -1.59 -6.76 5.13
CA PRO A 108 -1.29 -8.20 5.04
C PRO A 108 -1.68 -8.81 3.69
N THR A 109 -0.84 -9.71 3.16
CA THR A 109 -1.14 -10.49 1.97
C THR A 109 -2.23 -11.50 2.27
N ILE A 110 -3.45 -11.24 1.80
CA ILE A 110 -4.58 -12.17 1.89
C ILE A 110 -4.43 -13.22 0.79
N ARG A 111 -4.60 -14.53 1.13
CA ARG A 111 -4.51 -15.61 0.15
C ARG A 111 -5.68 -16.57 0.25
N ALA A 112 -6.28 -16.91 -0.90
CA ALA A 112 -7.39 -17.82 -1.04
C ALA A 112 -7.19 -18.71 -2.27
N THR A 113 -8.03 -19.74 -2.43
CA THR A 113 -8.10 -20.55 -3.64
C THR A 113 -9.36 -20.20 -4.43
N GLU A 114 -9.30 -20.23 -5.73
CA GLU A 114 -10.44 -19.95 -6.60
C GLU A 114 -11.65 -20.80 -6.22
N GLY A 115 -12.78 -20.14 -5.99
CA GLY A 115 -14.02 -20.77 -5.52
C GLY A 115 -14.20 -20.78 -4.00
N ASP A 116 -13.18 -20.44 -3.20
CA ASP A 116 -13.36 -20.25 -1.77
C ASP A 116 -14.33 -19.10 -1.49
N ARG A 117 -15.14 -19.22 -0.43
CA ARG A 117 -15.90 -18.10 0.14
C ARG A 117 -14.94 -17.30 1.03
N VAL A 118 -14.71 -16.04 0.69
CA VAL A 118 -13.90 -15.10 1.47
C VAL A 118 -14.84 -14.23 2.28
N ARG A 119 -14.58 -14.14 3.60
CA ARG A 119 -15.25 -13.22 4.50
C ARG A 119 -14.21 -12.38 5.22
N VAL A 120 -14.27 -11.06 5.04
CA VAL A 120 -13.37 -10.11 5.68
C VAL A 120 -14.16 -9.23 6.64
N THR A 121 -13.88 -9.35 7.94
CA THR A 121 -14.38 -8.41 8.94
C THR A 121 -13.44 -7.22 8.96
N PHE A 122 -13.90 -6.12 8.44
CA PHE A 122 -13.19 -4.84 8.48
C PHE A 122 -13.61 -4.05 9.73
N ILE A 123 -12.63 -3.56 10.49
CA ILE A 123 -12.81 -2.75 11.68
C ILE A 123 -12.03 -1.45 11.49
N ASN A 124 -12.68 -0.31 11.70
CA ASN A 124 -12.01 0.97 11.61
C ASN A 124 -11.66 1.50 13.01
N GLU A 125 -10.39 1.36 13.40
CA GLU A 125 -9.81 1.95 14.62
C GLU A 125 -8.99 3.23 14.32
N ALA A 126 -8.99 3.68 13.05
CA ALA A 126 -8.31 4.91 12.63
C ALA A 126 -9.17 6.16 12.88
N SER A 127 -8.58 7.34 12.69
CA SER A 127 -9.22 8.64 12.93
C SER A 127 -10.14 9.12 11.80
N HIS A 128 -10.07 8.49 10.62
CA HIS A 128 -10.83 8.86 9.43
C HIS A 128 -11.73 7.72 8.95
N PRO A 129 -12.78 8.01 8.15
CA PRO A 129 -13.55 6.97 7.49
C PRO A 129 -12.68 6.19 6.50
N HIS A 130 -12.86 4.86 6.45
CA HIS A 130 -12.15 3.99 5.52
C HIS A 130 -13.07 2.92 4.97
N THR A 131 -12.67 2.31 3.84
CA THR A 131 -13.32 1.14 3.23
C THR A 131 -12.25 0.15 2.79
N ILE A 132 -12.68 -1.02 2.29
CA ILE A 132 -11.82 -1.90 1.52
C ILE A 132 -12.52 -2.22 0.20
N HIS A 133 -11.90 -1.82 -0.92
CA HIS A 133 -12.25 -2.26 -2.26
C HIS A 133 -11.33 -3.41 -2.64
N PHE A 134 -11.90 -4.57 -2.98
CA PHE A 134 -11.16 -5.73 -3.47
C PHE A 134 -11.21 -5.79 -4.99
N HIS A 135 -10.06 -5.90 -5.64
CA HIS A 135 -10.02 -6.23 -7.05
C HIS A 135 -10.41 -7.71 -7.27
N GLY A 136 -11.09 -8.01 -8.37
CA GLY A 136 -11.66 -9.32 -8.68
C GLY A 136 -13.15 -9.22 -8.98
N LYS A 137 -13.90 -10.31 -8.79
CA LYS A 137 -15.34 -10.31 -8.95
C LYS A 137 -16.03 -10.37 -7.60
N HIS A 138 -17.01 -9.51 -7.40
CA HIS A 138 -17.83 -9.45 -6.18
C HIS A 138 -19.20 -8.82 -6.47
N PRO A 139 -20.21 -9.00 -5.60
CA PRO A 139 -21.47 -8.27 -5.69
C PRO A 139 -21.26 -6.77 -5.47
N GLY A 140 -22.09 -5.92 -6.10
CA GLY A 140 -21.95 -4.46 -6.00
C GLY A 140 -22.04 -3.89 -4.59
N ASN A 141 -22.78 -4.55 -3.67
CA ASN A 141 -22.84 -4.17 -2.26
C ASN A 141 -21.61 -4.65 -1.44
N MET A 142 -20.62 -5.25 -2.08
CA MET A 142 -19.33 -5.65 -1.51
C MET A 142 -18.16 -4.91 -2.19
N ASP A 143 -18.49 -3.88 -2.96
CA ASP A 143 -17.51 -3.11 -3.75
C ASP A 143 -16.61 -2.23 -2.86
N GLY A 144 -17.10 -1.79 -1.70
CA GLY A 144 -16.33 -0.96 -0.78
C GLY A 144 -16.16 0.50 -1.22
N VAL A 145 -17.00 0.98 -2.15
CA VAL A 145 -17.01 2.39 -2.60
C VAL A 145 -17.98 3.23 -1.79
N LEU A 146 -19.19 2.69 -1.53
CA LEU A 146 -20.28 3.44 -0.87
C LEU A 146 -20.42 3.13 0.61
N GLU A 147 -19.88 2.02 1.08
CA GLU A 147 -20.04 1.51 2.45
C GLU A 147 -18.94 2.09 3.37
N TRP A 148 -18.94 3.41 3.56
CA TRP A 148 -17.96 4.08 4.41
C TRP A 148 -18.07 3.64 5.87
N VAL A 149 -16.99 3.13 6.40
CA VAL A 149 -16.88 2.70 7.80
C VAL A 149 -16.21 3.83 8.59
N TYR A 150 -17.01 4.49 9.44
CA TYR A 150 -16.53 5.58 10.29
C TYR A 150 -15.71 5.03 11.47
N PRO A 151 -14.89 5.87 12.14
CA PRO A 151 -14.12 5.49 13.33
C PRO A 151 -14.97 4.74 14.37
N GLY A 152 -14.46 3.59 14.85
CA GLY A 152 -15.16 2.67 15.75
C GLY A 152 -16.18 1.76 15.07
N GLY A 153 -16.44 1.94 13.78
CA GLY A 153 -17.37 1.12 13.00
C GLY A 153 -16.74 -0.16 12.46
N ARG A 154 -17.58 -0.99 11.84
CA ARG A 154 -17.17 -2.21 11.16
C ARG A 154 -18.07 -2.52 9.98
N PHE A 155 -17.52 -3.26 9.01
CA PHE A 155 -18.26 -3.83 7.87
C PHE A 155 -17.77 -5.26 7.60
N VAL A 156 -18.60 -6.09 6.99
CA VAL A 156 -18.24 -7.46 6.62
C VAL A 156 -18.39 -7.62 5.12
N TYR A 157 -17.25 -7.77 4.44
CA TYR A 157 -17.20 -8.13 3.03
C TYR A 157 -17.32 -9.64 2.90
N GLU A 158 -18.19 -10.11 2.00
CA GLU A 158 -18.31 -11.55 1.72
C GLU A 158 -18.55 -11.79 0.23
N PHE A 159 -17.63 -12.54 -0.40
CA PHE A 159 -17.68 -12.83 -1.83
C PHE A 159 -16.96 -14.15 -2.13
N THR A 160 -17.11 -14.66 -3.38
CA THR A 160 -16.34 -15.80 -3.86
C THR A 160 -15.01 -15.32 -4.43
N ALA A 161 -13.91 -15.97 -4.06
CA ALA A 161 -12.59 -15.69 -4.61
C ALA A 161 -12.53 -16.07 -6.08
N GLU A 162 -12.59 -15.11 -7.00
CA GLU A 162 -12.48 -15.30 -8.45
C GLU A 162 -12.16 -13.97 -9.18
N PRO A 163 -11.53 -14.05 -10.36
CA PRO A 163 -10.79 -15.20 -10.90
C PRO A 163 -9.47 -15.42 -10.16
N PHE A 164 -8.85 -16.60 -10.33
CA PHE A 164 -7.49 -16.80 -9.84
C PHE A 164 -6.51 -15.81 -10.46
N GLY A 165 -5.42 -15.53 -9.75
CA GLY A 165 -4.38 -14.60 -10.15
C GLY A 165 -3.92 -13.69 -9.01
N VAL A 166 -3.16 -12.67 -9.36
CA VAL A 166 -2.77 -11.61 -8.44
C VAL A 166 -3.86 -10.55 -8.45
N GLN A 167 -4.52 -10.38 -7.32
CA GLN A 167 -5.44 -9.28 -7.06
C GLN A 167 -4.82 -8.38 -5.98
N LEU A 168 -5.48 -7.29 -5.67
CA LEU A 168 -5.10 -6.36 -4.62
C LEU A 168 -6.36 -5.83 -3.92
N TYR A 169 -6.16 -5.15 -2.80
CA TYR A 169 -7.22 -4.42 -2.12
C TYR A 169 -6.69 -3.07 -1.63
N HIS A 170 -7.57 -2.08 -1.56
CA HIS A 170 -7.21 -0.73 -1.10
C HIS A 170 -8.43 0.04 -0.56
N CYS A 171 -8.17 1.13 0.15
CA CYS A 171 -9.23 2.05 0.54
C CYS A 171 -9.77 2.82 -0.67
N HIS A 172 -11.10 3.08 -0.69
CA HIS A 172 -11.76 3.81 -1.77
C HIS A 172 -12.59 5.01 -1.26
N VAL A 173 -12.20 5.58 -0.11
CA VAL A 173 -12.81 6.82 0.41
C VAL A 173 -12.15 8.02 -0.26
N ASP A 174 -12.97 9.02 -0.65
CA ASP A 174 -12.44 10.27 -1.20
C ASP A 174 -11.75 11.16 -0.14
N PRO A 175 -10.62 11.81 -0.49
CA PRO A 175 -9.86 11.70 -1.73
C PRO A 175 -9.01 10.43 -1.77
N ILE A 176 -9.26 9.56 -2.76
CA ILE A 176 -8.67 8.21 -2.86
C ILE A 176 -7.14 8.25 -2.87
N GLU A 177 -6.55 9.19 -3.61
CA GLU A 177 -5.11 9.39 -3.71
C GLU A 177 -4.46 9.60 -2.33
N GLN A 178 -5.09 10.35 -1.43
CA GLN A 178 -4.59 10.58 -0.09
C GLN A 178 -4.59 9.29 0.75
N HIS A 179 -5.67 8.49 0.64
CA HIS A 179 -5.79 7.23 1.36
C HIS A 179 -4.76 6.20 0.87
N MET A 180 -4.49 6.18 -0.43
CA MET A 180 -3.50 5.30 -1.03
C MET A 180 -2.07 5.75 -0.71
N ASN A 181 -1.75 7.03 -0.87
CA ASN A 181 -0.43 7.55 -0.50
C ASN A 181 -0.09 7.30 0.98
N ARG A 182 -1.10 7.31 1.87
CA ARG A 182 -0.95 7.01 3.30
C ARG A 182 -0.74 5.54 3.63
N GLY A 183 -0.98 4.60 2.68
CA GLY A 183 -0.60 3.18 2.84
C GLY A 183 -1.75 2.18 2.95
N LEU A 184 -3.00 2.57 2.69
CA LEU A 184 -4.18 1.70 2.80
C LEU A 184 -4.36 0.80 1.58
N TYR A 185 -3.47 -0.17 1.40
CA TYR A 185 -3.51 -1.17 0.34
C TYR A 185 -2.79 -2.46 0.75
N GLY A 186 -3.05 -3.55 0.05
CA GLY A 186 -2.37 -4.82 0.23
C GLY A 186 -2.61 -5.79 -0.92
N ALA A 187 -1.91 -6.92 -0.90
CA ALA A 187 -2.04 -7.99 -1.89
C ALA A 187 -3.21 -8.92 -1.54
N PHE A 188 -3.95 -9.34 -2.57
CA PHE A 188 -4.95 -10.40 -2.50
C PHE A 188 -4.63 -11.44 -3.56
N LEU A 189 -4.11 -12.59 -3.15
CA LEU A 189 -3.73 -13.67 -4.04
C LEU A 189 -4.83 -14.73 -4.09
N ILE A 190 -5.21 -15.13 -5.31
CA ILE A 190 -6.16 -16.21 -5.54
C ILE A 190 -5.43 -17.31 -6.31
N ASP A 191 -5.19 -18.43 -5.64
CA ASP A 191 -4.58 -19.60 -6.27
C ASP A 191 -5.54 -20.27 -7.24
N PRO A 192 -5.07 -20.78 -8.39
CA PRO A 192 -5.87 -21.66 -9.23
C PRO A 192 -6.18 -22.97 -8.48
N LYS A 193 -7.31 -23.59 -8.79
CA LYS A 193 -7.75 -24.86 -8.12
C LYS A 193 -6.73 -25.98 -8.24
N GLU A 194 -6.08 -26.07 -9.39
CA GLU A 194 -5.05 -27.07 -9.68
C GLU A 194 -3.69 -26.74 -9.07
N GLY A 195 -3.55 -25.52 -8.47
CA GLY A 195 -2.29 -25.00 -8.00
C GLY A 195 -1.36 -24.53 -9.13
N ARG A 196 -0.17 -24.10 -8.77
CA ARG A 196 0.96 -23.77 -9.66
C ARG A 196 2.11 -24.73 -9.37
N PRO A 197 3.05 -24.94 -10.30
CA PRO A 197 4.28 -25.67 -9.99
C PRO A 197 4.98 -25.11 -8.75
N PRO A 198 5.65 -25.94 -7.93
CA PRO A 198 6.39 -25.46 -6.77
C PRO A 198 7.43 -24.41 -7.14
N ALA A 199 7.55 -23.37 -6.31
CA ALA A 199 8.54 -22.29 -6.43
C ALA A 199 8.73 -21.66 -5.06
N THR A 200 9.84 -20.97 -4.85
CA THR A 200 10.01 -20.04 -3.74
C THR A 200 9.18 -18.80 -4.04
N GLU A 201 8.14 -18.58 -3.25
CA GLU A 201 7.13 -17.57 -3.49
C GLU A 201 7.41 -16.30 -2.70
N MET A 202 7.29 -15.15 -3.35
CA MET A 202 7.55 -13.84 -2.80
C MET A 202 6.47 -12.85 -3.23
N VAL A 203 6.11 -11.91 -2.34
CA VAL A 203 5.27 -10.75 -2.70
C VAL A 203 6.14 -9.50 -2.72
N MET A 204 6.13 -8.80 -3.83
CA MET A 204 6.76 -7.49 -3.94
C MET A 204 5.70 -6.46 -4.31
N LEU A 205 5.41 -5.57 -3.37
CA LEU A 205 4.51 -4.46 -3.58
C LEU A 205 5.32 -3.17 -3.65
N LEU A 206 5.18 -2.49 -4.78
CA LEU A 206 5.91 -1.26 -5.10
C LEU A 206 5.07 -0.07 -4.69
N ASN A 207 5.64 0.83 -3.89
CA ASN A 207 4.99 2.06 -3.47
C ASN A 207 5.97 3.22 -3.35
N GLY A 208 5.45 4.43 -3.19
CA GLY A 208 6.20 5.65 -2.90
C GLY A 208 5.68 6.31 -1.62
N TYR A 209 6.47 7.24 -1.11
CA TYR A 209 6.11 8.09 0.01
C TYR A 209 6.38 9.55 -0.33
N ASP A 210 5.33 10.33 -0.33
CA ASP A 210 5.37 11.79 -0.31
C ASP A 210 5.33 12.23 1.16
N THR A 211 6.49 12.63 1.69
CA THR A 211 6.67 12.91 3.11
C THR A 211 6.36 14.35 3.50
N ASP A 212 6.29 15.26 2.54
CA ASP A 212 6.00 16.68 2.70
C ASP A 212 4.67 17.11 2.07
N PHE A 213 3.95 16.12 1.46
CA PHE A 213 2.59 16.27 0.91
C PHE A 213 2.48 17.31 -0.20
N ASP A 214 3.49 17.35 -1.08
CA ASP A 214 3.53 18.20 -2.26
C ASP A 214 3.12 17.51 -3.56
N THR A 215 2.70 16.22 -3.48
CA THR A 215 2.33 15.32 -4.58
C THR A 215 3.52 14.80 -5.41
N GLU A 216 4.74 14.86 -4.86
CA GLU A 216 5.93 14.25 -5.42
C GLU A 216 6.53 13.25 -4.41
N ASN A 217 6.86 12.04 -4.86
CA ASN A 217 7.45 11.04 -3.96
C ASN A 217 8.90 11.37 -3.60
N ASN A 218 9.18 11.42 -2.30
CA ASN A 218 10.55 11.58 -1.78
C ASN A 218 11.29 10.24 -1.71
N PHE A 219 10.55 9.12 -1.53
CA PHE A 219 11.09 7.77 -1.46
C PHE A 219 10.26 6.81 -2.30
N TYR A 220 10.93 5.80 -2.86
CA TYR A 220 10.28 4.67 -3.55
C TYR A 220 10.74 3.37 -2.90
N THR A 221 9.83 2.41 -2.74
CA THR A 221 10.11 1.22 -1.94
C THR A 221 9.58 -0.06 -2.56
N VAL A 222 10.19 -1.16 -2.14
CA VAL A 222 9.60 -2.49 -2.21
C VAL A 222 9.24 -2.92 -0.79
N ASN A 223 7.97 -3.24 -0.56
CA ASN A 223 7.47 -3.70 0.74
C ASN A 223 7.67 -2.69 1.89
N GLY A 224 7.62 -1.38 1.59
CA GLY A 224 7.43 -0.32 2.58
C GLY A 224 8.67 0.35 3.13
N ILE A 225 9.90 -0.17 2.93
CA ILE A 225 11.14 0.47 3.40
C ILE A 225 12.08 0.73 2.22
N ALA A 226 12.53 1.98 2.09
CA ALA A 226 13.48 2.39 1.06
C ALA A 226 14.86 1.74 1.28
N PHE A 227 15.50 1.29 0.20
CA PHE A 227 16.82 0.63 0.19
C PHE A 227 16.90 -0.68 0.99
N TYR A 228 15.78 -1.22 1.50
CA TYR A 228 15.81 -2.38 2.39
C TYR A 228 16.54 -3.57 1.76
N TYR A 229 16.13 -4.01 0.58
CA TYR A 229 16.75 -5.17 -0.09
C TYR A 229 18.11 -4.87 -0.72
N MET A 230 18.56 -3.62 -0.74
CA MET A 230 19.96 -3.27 -1.05
C MET A 230 20.87 -3.63 0.12
N HIS A 231 20.40 -3.46 1.35
CA HIS A 231 21.16 -3.75 2.57
C HIS A 231 20.89 -5.15 3.13
N HIS A 232 19.75 -5.75 2.76
CA HIS A 232 19.32 -7.11 3.15
C HIS A 232 19.01 -7.90 1.88
N PRO A 233 20.04 -8.39 1.14
CA PRO A 233 19.85 -9.16 -0.08
C PRO A 233 19.02 -10.41 0.15
N ILE A 234 18.08 -10.68 -0.77
CA ILE A 234 17.21 -11.85 -0.72
C ILE A 234 18.03 -13.08 -1.11
N GLU A 235 18.20 -14.03 -0.20
CA GLU A 235 18.95 -15.25 -0.48
C GLU A 235 18.06 -16.29 -1.17
N ILE A 236 18.55 -16.84 -2.30
CA ILE A 236 17.94 -17.93 -3.06
C ILE A 236 19.02 -18.90 -3.52
N LYS A 237 18.65 -20.12 -3.95
CA LYS A 237 19.58 -21.14 -4.38
C LYS A 237 19.72 -21.20 -5.89
N VAL A 238 20.90 -21.62 -6.37
CA VAL A 238 21.12 -21.95 -7.78
C VAL A 238 20.09 -22.99 -8.22
N GLY A 239 19.45 -22.76 -9.38
CA GLY A 239 18.46 -23.65 -9.96
C GLY A 239 17.08 -23.66 -9.29
N GLU A 240 16.92 -22.93 -8.18
CA GLU A 240 15.64 -22.82 -7.45
C GLU A 240 14.66 -21.98 -8.26
N PRO A 241 13.45 -22.51 -8.58
CA PRO A 241 12.40 -21.70 -9.19
C PRO A 241 11.90 -20.63 -8.23
N VAL A 242 11.90 -19.37 -8.66
CA VAL A 242 11.38 -18.22 -7.92
C VAL A 242 10.10 -17.73 -8.58
N ARG A 243 9.10 -17.40 -7.76
CA ARG A 243 7.85 -16.75 -8.19
C ARG A 243 7.63 -15.48 -7.39
N ILE A 244 7.61 -14.34 -8.07
CA ILE A 244 7.27 -13.05 -7.48
C ILE A 244 5.85 -12.67 -7.87
N TYR A 245 5.01 -12.40 -6.89
CA TYR A 245 3.74 -11.71 -7.03
C TYR A 245 4.01 -10.21 -6.95
N LEU A 246 4.09 -9.56 -8.11
CA LEU A 246 4.45 -8.15 -8.24
C LEU A 246 3.20 -7.28 -8.36
N ILE A 247 3.11 -6.23 -7.54
CA ILE A 247 1.98 -5.29 -7.52
C ILE A 247 2.55 -3.87 -7.49
N ASN A 248 2.01 -2.96 -8.31
CA ASN A 248 2.37 -1.55 -8.27
C ASN A 248 1.25 -0.72 -7.66
N MET A 249 1.51 -0.11 -6.50
CA MET A 249 0.58 0.80 -5.80
C MET A 249 1.17 2.21 -5.66
N LEU A 250 2.08 2.55 -6.56
CA LEU A 250 2.72 3.86 -6.58
C LEU A 250 1.69 4.95 -6.90
N GLU A 251 1.54 5.93 -6.02
CA GLU A 251 0.75 7.15 -6.23
C GLU A 251 1.65 8.26 -6.78
N PHE A 252 1.06 9.28 -7.41
CA PHE A 252 1.67 10.48 -7.99
C PHE A 252 2.56 10.27 -9.23
N ASP A 253 3.02 9.07 -9.52
CA ASP A 253 3.76 8.73 -10.73
C ASP A 253 2.92 7.85 -11.66
N GLN A 254 2.88 8.19 -12.94
CA GLN A 254 2.03 7.50 -13.92
C GLN A 254 2.45 6.05 -14.16
N ILE A 255 3.76 5.77 -14.10
CA ILE A 255 4.34 4.46 -14.37
C ILE A 255 5.46 4.13 -13.40
N ASN A 256 5.58 2.84 -13.10
CA ASN A 256 6.72 2.24 -12.45
C ASN A 256 7.25 1.11 -13.34
N ASN A 257 8.39 0.54 -12.98
CA ASN A 257 8.91 -0.64 -13.68
C ASN A 257 9.76 -1.50 -12.74
N PHE A 258 9.94 -2.74 -13.15
CA PHE A 258 10.81 -3.72 -12.49
C PHE A 258 11.76 -4.27 -13.54
N HIS A 259 13.06 -4.22 -13.28
CA HIS A 259 14.11 -4.83 -14.10
C HIS A 259 14.89 -5.84 -13.27
N LEU A 260 15.16 -7.01 -13.86
CA LEU A 260 15.95 -8.09 -13.29
C LEU A 260 17.28 -8.21 -14.04
N HIS A 261 18.38 -8.23 -13.30
CA HIS A 261 19.69 -8.51 -13.89
C HIS A 261 19.97 -10.01 -13.96
N GLY A 262 20.70 -10.41 -14.99
CA GLY A 262 21.34 -11.74 -15.11
C GLY A 262 20.46 -12.87 -15.63
N ASP A 263 19.15 -12.67 -15.72
CA ASP A 263 18.21 -13.62 -16.33
C ASP A 263 16.98 -12.93 -16.91
N LEU A 264 16.16 -13.72 -17.63
CA LEU A 264 14.83 -13.34 -18.08
C LEU A 264 13.77 -14.05 -17.23
N PHE A 265 12.68 -13.37 -16.96
CA PHE A 265 11.53 -13.98 -16.29
C PHE A 265 10.38 -14.22 -17.25
N LYS A 266 9.57 -15.24 -16.93
CA LYS A 266 8.23 -15.41 -17.51
C LYS A 266 7.29 -14.44 -16.83
N LEU A 267 6.77 -13.49 -17.59
CA LEU A 267 5.79 -12.50 -17.15
C LEU A 267 4.38 -12.98 -17.45
N TYR A 268 3.61 -13.29 -16.42
CA TYR A 268 2.17 -13.56 -16.51
C TYR A 268 1.41 -12.31 -16.06
N ARG A 269 0.85 -11.56 -17.00
CA ARG A 269 0.07 -10.37 -16.68
C ARG A 269 -1.17 -10.73 -15.87
N THR A 270 -1.42 -10.02 -14.77
CA THR A 270 -2.45 -10.30 -13.77
C THR A 270 -2.36 -11.68 -13.11
N GLY A 271 -1.54 -12.59 -13.62
CA GLY A 271 -1.44 -13.98 -13.12
C GLY A 271 -2.68 -14.83 -13.38
N THR A 272 -3.63 -14.37 -14.22
CA THR A 272 -4.89 -15.09 -14.54
C THR A 272 -4.73 -16.14 -15.64
N SER A 273 -3.51 -16.40 -16.10
CA SER A 273 -3.16 -17.47 -17.03
C SER A 273 -2.07 -18.36 -16.42
N LEU A 274 -2.12 -19.65 -16.73
CA LEU A 274 -1.08 -20.64 -16.37
C LEU A 274 -0.09 -20.89 -17.51
N THR A 275 -0.41 -20.44 -18.72
CA THR A 275 0.32 -20.81 -19.94
C THR A 275 0.76 -19.61 -20.77
N ASN A 276 0.01 -18.51 -20.74
CA ASN A 276 0.32 -17.33 -21.55
C ASN A 276 1.26 -16.42 -20.77
N PHE A 277 2.50 -16.31 -21.24
CA PHE A 277 3.52 -15.45 -20.66
C PHE A 277 4.33 -14.75 -21.76
N GLU A 278 4.96 -13.64 -21.40
CA GLU A 278 6.03 -12.99 -22.14
C GLU A 278 7.38 -13.39 -21.51
N LEU A 279 8.43 -13.49 -22.29
CA LEU A 279 9.80 -13.69 -21.78
C LEU A 279 10.54 -12.36 -21.89
N THR A 280 10.90 -11.78 -20.74
CA THR A 280 11.50 -10.45 -20.67
C THR A 280 12.32 -10.30 -19.38
N ASP A 281 13.18 -9.29 -19.32
CA ASP A 281 13.93 -8.88 -18.12
C ASP A 281 13.35 -7.61 -17.48
N MET A 282 12.32 -7.03 -18.10
CA MET A 282 11.70 -5.79 -17.62
C MET A 282 10.17 -5.80 -17.81
N VAL A 283 9.47 -5.25 -16.84
CA VAL A 283 8.03 -4.97 -16.95
C VAL A 283 7.73 -3.54 -16.53
N THR A 284 6.93 -2.86 -17.36
CA THR A 284 6.37 -1.53 -17.04
C THR A 284 4.95 -1.71 -16.53
N MET A 285 4.61 -0.99 -15.45
CA MET A 285 3.35 -1.10 -14.74
C MET A 285 2.80 0.28 -14.40
N SER A 286 1.54 0.53 -14.70
CA SER A 286 0.78 1.65 -14.13
C SER A 286 0.27 1.29 -12.73
N GLN A 287 -0.28 2.28 -12.03
CA GLN A 287 -0.87 2.06 -10.71
C GLN A 287 -1.99 1.01 -10.76
N GLY A 288 -2.04 0.12 -9.77
CA GLY A 288 -3.00 -1.00 -9.70
C GLY A 288 -2.68 -2.16 -10.64
N GLU A 289 -1.65 -2.08 -11.50
CA GLU A 289 -1.20 -3.23 -12.27
C GLU A 289 -0.45 -4.24 -11.40
N ARG A 290 -0.55 -5.49 -11.80
CA ARG A 290 0.01 -6.65 -11.11
C ARG A 290 0.41 -7.72 -12.09
N ALA A 291 1.39 -8.56 -11.69
CA ALA A 291 1.92 -9.64 -12.50
C ALA A 291 2.47 -10.76 -11.63
N ILE A 292 2.70 -11.93 -12.24
CA ILE A 292 3.58 -12.95 -11.71
C ILE A 292 4.85 -12.98 -12.56
N LEU A 293 6.01 -12.97 -11.90
CA LEU A 293 7.31 -13.14 -12.51
C LEU A 293 7.86 -14.50 -12.08
N GLU A 294 8.23 -15.37 -13.03
CA GLU A 294 8.86 -16.67 -12.73
C GLU A 294 10.22 -16.77 -13.42
N PHE A 295 11.25 -17.05 -12.64
CA PHE A 295 12.64 -17.19 -13.10
C PHE A 295 13.44 -18.15 -12.20
N LYS A 296 14.69 -18.43 -12.57
CA LYS A 296 15.69 -19.09 -11.76
C LYS A 296 17.08 -18.64 -12.20
N TYR A 297 18.02 -18.63 -11.30
CA TYR A 297 19.42 -18.38 -11.67
C TYR A 297 20.20 -19.68 -11.80
N ASP A 298 20.97 -19.80 -12.86
CA ASP A 298 21.82 -20.97 -13.12
C ASP A 298 23.24 -20.82 -12.55
N TYR A 299 23.60 -19.64 -12.03
CA TYR A 299 24.93 -19.35 -11.49
C TYR A 299 24.83 -18.61 -10.16
N PRO A 300 25.76 -18.90 -9.19
CA PRO A 300 25.84 -18.15 -7.95
C PRO A 300 26.32 -16.71 -8.20
N GLY A 301 25.92 -15.77 -7.33
CA GLY A 301 26.34 -14.37 -7.44
C GLY A 301 25.35 -13.40 -6.79
N MET A 302 25.66 -12.12 -6.93
CA MET A 302 24.79 -11.01 -6.54
C MET A 302 24.14 -10.43 -7.80
N TYR A 303 22.82 -10.47 -7.86
CA TYR A 303 22.04 -9.98 -9.01
C TYR A 303 21.11 -8.86 -8.56
N MET A 304 21.27 -7.68 -9.19
CA MET A 304 20.43 -6.53 -8.89
C MET A 304 19.03 -6.70 -9.46
N PHE A 305 18.04 -6.19 -8.74
CA PHE A 305 16.74 -5.86 -9.27
C PHE A 305 16.40 -4.43 -8.86
N HIS A 306 15.79 -3.67 -9.76
CA HIS A 306 15.53 -2.25 -9.50
C HIS A 306 14.49 -1.65 -10.44
N ALA A 307 14.00 -0.45 -10.11
CA ALA A 307 13.32 0.39 -11.07
C ALA A 307 14.30 0.84 -12.16
N HIS A 308 13.96 0.58 -13.43
CA HIS A 308 14.76 1.08 -14.54
C HIS A 308 14.55 2.58 -14.80
N LYS A 309 13.53 3.20 -14.19
CA LYS A 309 13.45 4.65 -13.97
C LYS A 309 14.44 4.97 -12.84
N ILE A 310 15.65 5.41 -13.20
CA ILE A 310 16.80 5.52 -12.29
C ILE A 310 16.51 6.41 -11.07
N GLU A 311 15.74 7.48 -11.23
CA GLU A 311 15.31 8.31 -10.12
C GLU A 311 14.65 7.49 -8.99
N PHE A 312 13.85 6.48 -9.32
CA PHE A 312 13.19 5.63 -8.32
C PHE A 312 14.20 4.72 -7.61
N ALA A 313 15.17 4.17 -8.37
CA ALA A 313 16.25 3.39 -7.80
C ALA A 313 17.12 4.23 -6.85
N ASP A 314 17.46 5.45 -7.23
CA ASP A 314 18.26 6.39 -6.43
C ASP A 314 17.54 6.85 -5.15
N LYS A 315 16.21 6.79 -5.14
CA LYS A 315 15.35 7.13 -4.00
C LYS A 315 14.85 5.90 -3.20
N GLY A 316 15.39 4.70 -3.47
CA GLY A 316 15.17 3.52 -2.61
C GLY A 316 14.60 2.26 -3.26
N TRP A 317 14.10 2.33 -4.52
CA TRP A 317 13.58 1.18 -5.25
C TRP A 317 14.71 0.38 -5.90
N THR A 318 15.51 -0.32 -5.11
CA THR A 318 16.61 -1.18 -5.54
C THR A 318 16.86 -2.29 -4.54
N GLY A 319 17.35 -3.43 -4.99
CA GLY A 319 17.67 -4.57 -4.16
C GLY A 319 18.57 -5.59 -4.87
N PHE A 320 18.92 -6.64 -4.17
CA PHE A 320 19.74 -7.73 -4.68
C PHE A 320 19.15 -9.10 -4.33
N PHE A 321 19.26 -10.03 -5.28
CA PHE A 321 19.24 -11.45 -5.01
C PHE A 321 20.67 -11.93 -4.76
N LYS A 322 20.88 -12.62 -3.64
CA LYS A 322 22.10 -13.36 -3.33
C LYS A 322 21.88 -14.82 -3.67
N VAL A 323 22.40 -15.26 -4.81
CA VAL A 323 22.28 -16.65 -5.27
C VAL A 323 23.43 -17.47 -4.72
N VAL A 324 23.13 -18.54 -3.98
CA VAL A 324 24.11 -19.39 -3.32
C VAL A 324 24.04 -20.84 -3.84
N ASP A 325 25.21 -21.51 -3.89
CA ASP A 325 25.27 -22.95 -4.14
C ASP A 325 24.79 -23.75 -2.94
N GLU A 326 24.20 -24.91 -3.13
CA GLU A 326 23.76 -25.81 -2.03
C GLU A 326 24.90 -26.22 -1.11
N GLU A 327 26.16 -26.28 -1.61
CA GLU A 327 27.32 -26.69 -0.83
C GLU A 327 27.80 -25.64 0.18
N THR A 328 27.44 -24.38 0.05
CA THR A 328 27.91 -23.29 0.93
C THR A 328 27.08 -23.13 2.21
N VAL A 329 25.91 -23.73 2.33
CA VAL A 329 25.04 -23.64 3.51
C VAL A 329 25.51 -24.57 4.66
N GLY A 330 26.36 -25.55 4.38
CA GLY A 330 26.87 -26.52 5.39
C GLY A 330 28.21 -26.18 6.04
N ALA A 331 28.84 -25.05 5.70
CA ALA A 331 30.22 -24.75 6.12
C ALA A 331 30.36 -23.66 7.21
N SER A 332 29.26 -23.22 7.81
CA SER A 332 29.26 -22.25 8.91
C SER A 332 28.57 -22.83 10.18
N GLU A 333 29.14 -23.89 10.74
CA GLU A 333 28.97 -24.27 12.11
C GLU A 333 30.30 -24.12 12.90
#